data_f19dbb062d6fdcda3a37284115b0ee21
#
_entry.id   f19dbb062d6fdcda3a37284115b0ee21
#
_cell.length_a   1.000
_cell.length_b   1.000
_cell.length_c   1.000
_cell.angle_alpha   90.00
_cell.angle_beta   90.00
_cell.angle_gamma   90.00
#
_symmetry.space_group_name_H-M   'P 1'
#
loop_
_entity.id
_entity.type
_entity.pdbx_description
1 polymer ?
#
loop_
_entity_poly.entity_id
_entity_poly.type
_entity_poly.pdbx_seq_one_letter_code
_entity_poly.pdbx_strand_id
1 'polypeptide(L)'
;MNYNSSPSNFESQNDDQPNESYNAWQEAMKDVEFQGNKPNISPEQDVAKDVETHEEIISENPDKKWENMTKISGRLGSNEGGWYERPSGERFYVKFYENPSQGQAEYVANAVYKKLGIKAVRSQIIELDGREAIASPAVPGAAPADVLSQKTSKDIQSGFVADAFLANWDVVGLVYDNIVQSDDGFYRIDNGGSLIFRAQGGDKAYSPDSIPELETMRVPGRPTGEVFANITEEEIGRQARELIDKLKPDDITAIVDESGLTGEDRDRVLTGLLGRREYLVKTYGEPEPNIEEETLIQSLESADQEDP
;
A
#
# COMPACT_ATOMS: atom_id res chain seq x y z
N MET A 1 14.18 -1.37 -49.06
CA MET A 1 13.76 -0.20 -48.28
C MET A 1 14.41 -0.33 -46.90
N ASN A 2 15.44 0.49 -46.69
CA ASN A 2 16.24 0.46 -45.46
C ASN A 2 15.56 1.36 -44.42
N TYR A 3 15.18 0.79 -43.28
CA TYR A 3 14.83 1.58 -42.12
C TYR A 3 16.06 1.66 -41.18
N ASN A 4 16.75 2.79 -41.26
CA ASN A 4 17.72 3.25 -40.29
C ASN A 4 16.92 3.96 -39.17
N SER A 5 16.82 3.34 -37.97
CA SER A 5 16.41 4.02 -36.77
C SER A 5 17.64 4.20 -35.89
N SER A 6 18.07 5.46 -35.76
CA SER A 6 19.13 5.89 -34.86
C SER A 6 18.68 5.74 -33.40
N PRO A 7 19.56 5.34 -32.47
CA PRO A 7 19.26 5.33 -31.05
C PRO A 7 19.21 6.78 -30.54
N SER A 8 18.10 7.14 -29.89
CA SER A 8 17.98 8.39 -29.15
C SER A 8 18.92 8.35 -27.94
N ASN A 9 19.83 9.31 -27.88
CA ASN A 9 20.65 9.60 -26.71
C ASN A 9 19.76 9.94 -25.52
N PHE A 10 19.73 9.07 -24.51
CA PHE A 10 19.36 9.44 -23.15
C PHE A 10 20.57 10.13 -22.54
N GLU A 11 20.57 11.46 -22.52
CA GLU A 11 21.49 12.24 -21.68
C GLU A 11 21.19 11.92 -20.22
N SER A 12 22.19 11.43 -19.51
CA SER A 12 22.21 11.29 -18.07
C SER A 12 22.06 12.67 -17.42
N GLN A 13 20.86 12.98 -16.89
CA GLN A 13 20.72 14.12 -16.00
C GLN A 13 21.42 13.81 -14.67
N ASN A 14 22.24 14.75 -14.22
CA ASN A 14 23.01 14.68 -12.98
C ASN A 14 22.12 14.40 -11.76
N ASP A 15 22.46 13.34 -11.04
CA ASP A 15 21.80 12.83 -9.82
C ASP A 15 22.02 13.72 -8.55
N ASP A 16 22.54 14.94 -8.67
CA ASP A 16 22.96 15.77 -7.51
C ASP A 16 22.03 16.96 -7.21
N GLN A 17 20.83 17.06 -7.84
CA GLN A 17 19.86 18.10 -7.45
C GLN A 17 18.86 17.52 -6.45
N PRO A 18 18.72 18.12 -5.25
CA PRO A 18 17.67 17.71 -4.32
C PRO A 18 16.30 17.89 -4.98
N ASN A 19 15.52 16.82 -5.00
CA ASN A 19 14.18 16.81 -5.57
C ASN A 19 13.31 17.90 -4.91
N GLU A 20 12.63 18.73 -5.70
CA GLU A 20 11.73 19.79 -5.20
C GLU A 20 10.64 19.21 -4.28
N SER A 21 10.16 18.01 -4.54
CA SER A 21 9.21 17.29 -3.67
C SER A 21 9.83 16.94 -2.31
N TYR A 22 11.10 16.55 -2.27
CA TYR A 22 11.84 16.27 -1.03
C TYR A 22 11.99 17.51 -0.16
N ASN A 23 12.37 18.65 -0.78
CA ASN A 23 12.51 19.93 -0.09
C ASN A 23 11.16 20.44 0.42
N ALA A 24 10.09 20.32 -0.39
CA ALA A 24 8.74 20.72 0.00
C ALA A 24 8.19 19.86 1.16
N TRP A 25 8.51 18.54 1.14
CA TRP A 25 8.17 17.63 2.23
C TRP A 25 8.93 17.98 3.51
N GLN A 26 10.26 18.21 3.43
CA GLN A 26 11.06 18.63 4.58
C GLN A 26 10.58 19.96 5.16
N GLU A 27 10.22 20.93 4.32
CA GLU A 27 9.70 22.20 4.77
C GLU A 27 8.35 22.04 5.48
N ALA A 28 7.45 21.22 4.92
CA ALA A 28 6.14 20.93 5.53
C ALA A 28 6.25 20.17 6.86
N MET A 29 7.35 19.43 7.08
CA MET A 29 7.59 18.63 8.28
C MET A 29 8.52 19.30 9.29
N LYS A 30 9.20 20.39 8.95
CA LYS A 30 10.13 21.10 9.86
C LYS A 30 9.49 21.56 11.17
N ASP A 31 8.20 21.93 11.12
CA ASP A 31 7.45 22.40 12.29
C ASP A 31 6.69 21.30 13.02
N VAL A 32 6.87 20.03 12.60
CA VAL A 32 6.34 18.85 13.29
C VAL A 32 7.31 18.44 14.42
N GLU A 33 7.75 19.39 15.25
CA GLU A 33 8.31 19.04 16.55
C GLU A 33 7.19 18.45 17.42
N PHE A 34 7.35 17.16 17.70
CA PHE A 34 6.51 16.44 18.63
C PHE A 34 6.61 17.09 20.01
N GLN A 35 5.64 17.92 20.38
CA GLN A 35 5.42 18.34 21.76
C GLN A 35 4.86 17.15 22.56
N GLY A 36 5.54 16.03 22.52
CA GLY A 36 5.35 14.96 23.46
C GLY A 36 6.26 15.21 24.67
N ASN A 37 5.67 15.58 25.79
CA ASN A 37 6.32 15.45 27.09
C ASN A 37 6.96 14.06 27.15
N LYS A 38 8.30 13.98 27.13
CA LYS A 38 9.01 12.76 27.44
C LYS A 38 8.73 12.47 28.92
N PRO A 39 7.93 11.44 29.28
CA PRO A 39 7.91 10.95 30.62
C PRO A 39 9.27 10.30 30.85
N ASN A 40 9.89 10.65 31.96
CA ASN A 40 11.11 10.02 32.46
C ASN A 40 10.70 8.63 32.99
N ILE A 41 10.74 7.60 32.13
CA ILE A 41 10.36 6.23 32.45
C ILE A 41 11.61 5.36 32.36
N SER A 42 11.90 4.67 33.46
CA SER A 42 12.94 3.64 33.56
C SER A 42 12.57 2.40 32.70
N PRO A 43 13.55 1.60 32.21
CA PRO A 43 13.38 0.70 31.06
C PRO A 43 12.70 -0.64 31.37
N GLU A 44 11.71 -0.74 32.22
CA GLU A 44 11.12 -2.04 32.59
C GLU A 44 9.58 -2.12 32.66
N GLN A 45 8.82 -1.15 32.22
CA GLN A 45 7.34 -1.30 32.17
C GLN A 45 6.75 -0.60 30.97
N ASP A 46 5.93 -1.34 30.20
CA ASP A 46 4.96 -0.96 29.17
C ASP A 46 5.39 -1.03 27.70
N VAL A 47 5.44 -2.26 27.16
CA VAL A 47 5.35 -2.52 25.70
C VAL A 47 3.88 -2.61 25.22
N ALA A 48 2.89 -2.45 26.10
CA ALA A 48 1.49 -2.73 25.79
C ALA A 48 0.57 -1.52 25.62
N LYS A 49 1.04 -0.28 25.84
CA LYS A 49 0.16 0.91 25.80
C LYS A 49 0.24 1.80 24.58
N ASP A 50 1.28 1.70 23.77
CA ASP A 50 1.46 2.59 22.62
C ASP A 50 0.72 2.17 21.33
N VAL A 51 0.03 1.02 21.34
CA VAL A 51 -0.79 0.57 20.19
C VAL A 51 -2.20 1.18 20.21
N GLU A 52 -2.69 1.65 21.35
CA GLU A 52 -4.04 2.21 21.50
C GLU A 52 -4.22 3.63 20.92
N THR A 53 -3.17 4.43 20.82
CA THR A 53 -3.30 5.85 20.45
C THR A 53 -3.67 6.10 18.98
N HIS A 54 -3.48 5.14 18.08
CA HIS A 54 -3.90 5.29 16.68
C HIS A 54 -5.34 4.87 16.41
N GLU A 55 -5.94 4.06 17.28
CA GLU A 55 -7.35 3.66 17.15
C GLU A 55 -8.32 4.64 17.83
N GLU A 56 -7.91 5.36 18.87
CA GLU A 56 -8.75 6.32 19.57
C GLU A 56 -9.05 7.59 18.76
N ILE A 57 -8.18 7.99 17.83
CA ILE A 57 -8.38 9.16 16.95
C ILE A 57 -9.60 9.00 16.03
N ILE A 58 -10.11 7.77 15.86
CA ILE A 58 -11.21 7.46 14.93
C ILE A 58 -12.59 7.46 15.61
N SER A 59 -12.69 7.59 16.95
CA SER A 59 -13.95 7.38 17.70
C SER A 59 -14.82 8.61 17.90
N GLU A 60 -14.41 9.79 17.45
CA GLU A 60 -15.25 11.00 17.55
C GLU A 60 -16.26 11.10 16.39
N ASN A 61 -17.43 11.64 16.71
CA ASN A 61 -18.61 11.80 15.84
C ASN A 61 -18.23 12.06 14.37
N PRO A 62 -18.52 11.13 13.44
CA PRO A 62 -18.00 11.19 12.07
C PRO A 62 -18.41 12.48 11.33
N ASP A 63 -19.56 13.07 11.66
CA ASP A 63 -20.12 14.21 10.93
C ASP A 63 -19.44 15.56 11.25
N LYS A 64 -18.70 15.66 12.37
CA LYS A 64 -17.98 16.90 12.76
C LYS A 64 -16.46 16.85 12.62
N LYS A 65 -15.97 15.70 12.26
CA LYS A 65 -14.54 15.39 12.27
C LYS A 65 -13.72 16.24 11.30
N TRP A 66 -14.33 16.69 10.19
CA TRP A 66 -13.66 17.39 9.09
C TRP A 66 -14.02 18.86 8.99
N GLU A 67 -14.89 19.35 9.89
CA GLU A 67 -15.20 20.77 10.00
C GLU A 67 -14.01 21.54 10.59
N ASN A 68 -13.79 22.76 10.09
CA ASN A 68 -12.78 23.69 10.59
C ASN A 68 -11.31 23.26 10.42
N MET A 69 -10.99 22.45 9.45
CA MET A 69 -9.60 22.18 9.08
C MET A 69 -8.97 23.41 8.42
N THR A 70 -7.75 23.74 8.81
CA THR A 70 -6.99 24.83 8.21
C THR A 70 -5.93 24.26 7.26
N LYS A 71 -5.92 24.72 6.01
CA LYS A 71 -4.85 24.39 5.07
C LYS A 71 -3.55 25.05 5.51
N ILE A 72 -2.52 24.25 5.78
CA ILE A 72 -1.22 24.72 6.29
C ILE A 72 -0.10 24.64 5.25
N SER A 73 -0.28 23.88 4.15
CA SER A 73 0.68 23.87 3.03
C SER A 73 0.01 23.65 1.69
N GLY A 74 0.76 23.88 0.60
CA GLY A 74 0.37 23.52 -0.76
C GLY A 74 0.46 22.02 -1.05
N ARG A 75 0.13 21.67 -2.29
CA ARG A 75 0.24 20.30 -2.80
C ARG A 75 1.70 19.86 -2.91
N LEU A 76 1.97 18.57 -2.68
CA LEU A 76 3.28 17.96 -2.89
C LEU A 76 3.35 17.13 -4.19
N GLY A 77 2.20 16.77 -4.77
CA GLY A 77 2.10 15.92 -5.97
C GLY A 77 1.25 16.55 -7.07
N SER A 78 0.80 15.73 -8.02
CA SER A 78 0.00 16.15 -9.20
C SER A 78 -1.44 16.52 -8.84
N ASN A 79 -2.03 15.90 -7.80
CA ASN A 79 -3.39 16.16 -7.40
C ASN A 79 -3.51 17.48 -6.62
N GLU A 80 -4.66 18.13 -6.74
CA GLU A 80 -5.03 19.25 -5.87
C GLU A 80 -5.07 18.77 -4.43
N GLY A 81 -4.63 19.59 -3.45
CA GLY A 81 -4.62 19.21 -2.05
C GLY A 81 -3.56 19.93 -1.24
N GLY A 82 -3.05 19.23 -0.22
CA GLY A 82 -2.02 19.72 0.68
C GLY A 82 -2.19 19.23 2.10
N TRP A 83 -1.38 19.76 3.00
CA TRP A 83 -1.52 19.51 4.43
C TRP A 83 -2.60 20.39 5.04
N TYR A 84 -3.43 19.76 5.85
CA TYR A 84 -4.47 20.39 6.64
C TYR A 84 -4.29 20.02 8.11
N GLU A 85 -4.59 20.98 8.99
CA GLU A 85 -4.50 20.79 10.43
C GLU A 85 -5.87 21.01 11.07
N ARG A 86 -6.24 20.14 11.98
CA ARG A 86 -7.42 20.30 12.83
C ARG A 86 -7.15 21.27 13.99
N PRO A 87 -8.19 21.82 14.62
CA PRO A 87 -8.04 22.59 15.84
C PRO A 87 -7.33 21.83 16.99
N SER A 88 -7.35 20.49 16.97
CA SER A 88 -6.63 19.61 17.89
C SER A 88 -5.12 19.54 17.62
N GLY A 89 -4.63 20.05 16.49
CA GLY A 89 -3.25 19.95 16.05
C GLY A 89 -2.95 18.71 15.20
N GLU A 90 -3.94 17.85 14.97
CA GLU A 90 -3.76 16.67 14.09
C GLU A 90 -3.62 17.10 12.63
N ARG A 91 -2.65 16.53 11.93
CA ARG A 91 -2.34 16.86 10.54
C ARG A 91 -2.74 15.75 9.60
N PHE A 92 -3.32 16.13 8.46
CA PHE A 92 -3.75 15.23 7.40
C PHE A 92 -3.26 15.74 6.06
N TYR A 93 -2.76 14.84 5.22
CA TYR A 93 -2.58 15.15 3.82
C TYR A 93 -3.89 14.86 3.08
N VAL A 94 -4.48 15.89 2.47
CA VAL A 94 -5.76 15.81 1.77
C VAL A 94 -5.51 15.92 0.29
N LYS A 95 -6.08 14.97 -0.49
CA LYS A 95 -6.06 14.96 -1.95
C LYS A 95 -7.47 15.08 -2.51
N PHE A 96 -7.66 15.98 -3.47
CA PHE A 96 -8.85 16.06 -4.27
C PHE A 96 -8.55 15.46 -5.64
N TYR A 97 -9.19 14.36 -5.96
CA TYR A 97 -9.06 13.72 -7.26
C TYR A 97 -10.03 14.37 -8.25
N GLU A 98 -9.60 14.55 -9.50
CA GLU A 98 -10.47 15.00 -10.58
C GLU A 98 -11.56 13.94 -10.86
N ASN A 99 -11.18 12.66 -10.82
CA ASN A 99 -12.09 11.52 -10.82
C ASN A 99 -12.23 10.95 -9.41
N PRO A 100 -13.37 11.10 -8.73
CA PRO A 100 -13.57 10.55 -7.38
C PRO A 100 -13.29 9.05 -7.26
N SER A 101 -13.61 8.26 -8.30
CA SER A 101 -13.34 6.81 -8.28
C SER A 101 -11.85 6.50 -8.09
N GLN A 102 -10.92 7.38 -8.49
CA GLN A 102 -9.50 7.18 -8.22
C GLN A 102 -9.16 7.31 -6.74
N GLY A 103 -9.76 8.29 -6.05
CA GLY A 103 -9.62 8.43 -4.59
C GLY A 103 -10.22 7.24 -3.84
N GLN A 104 -11.40 6.79 -4.27
CA GLN A 104 -12.06 5.60 -3.73
C GLN A 104 -11.22 4.33 -3.95
N ALA A 105 -10.55 4.20 -5.10
CA ALA A 105 -9.60 3.13 -5.36
C ALA A 105 -8.33 3.22 -4.48
N GLU A 106 -7.80 4.43 -4.21
CA GLU A 106 -6.72 4.62 -3.22
C GLU A 106 -7.15 4.15 -1.82
N TYR A 107 -8.39 4.46 -1.42
CA TYR A 107 -8.95 3.96 -0.16
C TYR A 107 -8.94 2.42 -0.11
N VAL A 108 -9.43 1.76 -1.17
CA VAL A 108 -9.43 0.29 -1.28
C VAL A 108 -8.01 -0.26 -1.14
N ALA A 109 -7.04 0.30 -1.85
CA ALA A 109 -5.64 -0.15 -1.76
C ALA A 109 -5.09 -0.03 -0.34
N ASN A 110 -5.30 1.11 0.33
CA ASN A 110 -4.86 1.34 1.71
C ASN A 110 -5.55 0.40 2.71
N ALA A 111 -6.85 0.12 2.52
CA ALA A 111 -7.60 -0.82 3.36
C ALA A 111 -7.11 -2.28 3.17
N VAL A 112 -6.76 -2.68 1.94
CA VAL A 112 -6.15 -3.99 1.67
C VAL A 112 -4.78 -4.10 2.34
N TYR A 113 -3.89 -3.10 2.22
CA TYR A 113 -2.60 -3.11 2.93
C TYR A 113 -2.80 -3.25 4.44
N LYS A 114 -3.73 -2.48 5.04
CA LYS A 114 -4.07 -2.57 6.46
C LYS A 114 -4.52 -3.98 6.85
N LYS A 115 -5.41 -4.59 6.05
CA LYS A 115 -5.92 -5.95 6.30
C LYS A 115 -4.80 -6.99 6.28
N LEU A 116 -3.81 -6.80 5.41
CA LEU A 116 -2.64 -7.68 5.29
C LEU A 116 -1.59 -7.43 6.38
N GLY A 117 -1.68 -6.34 7.14
CA GLY A 117 -0.70 -5.93 8.13
C GLY A 117 0.54 -5.27 7.51
N ILE A 118 0.43 -4.78 6.26
CA ILE A 118 1.48 -4.06 5.57
C ILE A 118 1.34 -2.56 5.88
N LYS A 119 2.45 -1.92 6.23
CA LYS A 119 2.46 -0.50 6.55
C LYS A 119 2.22 0.36 5.32
N ALA A 120 1.07 1.01 5.30
CA ALA A 120 0.67 2.03 4.36
C ALA A 120 -0.10 3.12 5.11
N VAL A 121 -0.18 4.31 4.54
CA VAL A 121 -0.99 5.37 5.14
C VAL A 121 -2.44 4.91 5.24
N ARG A 122 -3.07 5.18 6.36
CA ARG A 122 -4.51 5.00 6.50
C ARG A 122 -5.18 6.17 5.79
N SER A 123 -6.21 5.90 5.02
CA SER A 123 -6.97 6.96 4.38
C SER A 123 -8.45 6.89 4.77
N GLN A 124 -9.11 8.04 4.67
CA GLN A 124 -10.55 8.18 4.86
C GLN A 124 -11.10 9.00 3.70
N ILE A 125 -12.27 8.61 3.22
CA ILE A 125 -13.04 9.42 2.30
C ILE A 125 -13.78 10.46 3.13
N ILE A 126 -13.64 11.71 2.77
CA ILE A 126 -14.19 12.85 3.49
C ILE A 126 -14.90 13.80 2.53
N GLU A 127 -15.78 14.63 3.07
CA GLU A 127 -16.25 15.82 2.38
C GLU A 127 -15.54 17.04 3.01
N LEU A 128 -14.84 17.83 2.18
CA LEU A 128 -14.19 19.06 2.58
C LEU A 128 -14.50 20.12 1.53
N ASP A 129 -15.00 21.28 1.99
CA ASP A 129 -15.43 22.39 1.11
C ASP A 129 -16.46 21.97 0.04
N GLY A 130 -17.36 21.05 0.38
CA GLY A 130 -18.39 20.51 -0.52
C GLY A 130 -17.87 19.60 -1.63
N ARG A 131 -16.68 19.06 -1.47
CA ARG A 131 -16.03 18.15 -2.40
C ARG A 131 -15.56 16.87 -1.69
N GLU A 132 -15.71 15.74 -2.37
CA GLU A 132 -15.10 14.50 -1.91
C GLU A 132 -13.57 14.58 -2.00
N ALA A 133 -12.90 14.10 -0.98
CA ALA A 133 -11.45 14.07 -0.89
C ALA A 133 -10.98 12.82 -0.12
N ILE A 134 -9.70 12.48 -0.30
CA ILE A 134 -9.01 11.47 0.51
C ILE A 134 -8.13 12.17 1.52
N ALA A 135 -8.35 11.88 2.81
CA ALA A 135 -7.53 12.39 3.91
C ALA A 135 -6.70 11.25 4.52
N SER A 136 -5.40 11.45 4.57
CA SER A 136 -4.45 10.52 5.18
C SER A 136 -3.75 11.20 6.35
N PRO A 137 -3.78 10.65 7.58
CA PRO A 137 -3.08 11.23 8.72
C PRO A 137 -1.58 11.24 8.47
N ALA A 138 -0.90 12.25 9.00
CA ALA A 138 0.55 12.30 9.00
C ALA A 138 1.11 11.06 9.71
N VAL A 139 2.13 10.43 9.12
CA VAL A 139 2.87 9.35 9.77
C VAL A 139 3.86 10.00 10.76
N PRO A 140 3.76 9.71 12.07
CA PRO A 140 4.61 10.36 13.07
C PRO A 140 6.09 10.09 12.81
N GLY A 141 6.92 11.13 12.90
CA GLY A 141 8.37 11.01 12.72
C GLY A 141 8.83 10.60 11.32
N ALA A 142 7.91 10.52 10.35
CA ALA A 142 8.25 10.05 9.02
C ALA A 142 9.15 11.02 8.26
N ALA A 143 10.12 10.45 7.54
CA ALA A 143 10.95 11.12 6.55
C ALA A 143 10.97 10.32 5.25
N PRO A 144 11.23 10.91 4.08
CA PRO A 144 11.46 10.13 2.87
C PRO A 144 12.55 9.09 3.11
N ALA A 145 12.26 7.84 2.76
CA ALA A 145 13.22 6.76 2.90
C ALA A 145 14.34 6.91 1.85
N ASP A 146 15.59 6.77 2.27
CA ASP A 146 16.70 6.82 1.32
C ASP A 146 16.68 5.62 0.34
N VAL A 147 17.23 5.82 -0.85
CA VAL A 147 17.18 4.83 -1.94
C VAL A 147 17.86 3.50 -1.57
N LEU A 148 18.96 3.54 -0.83
CA LEU A 148 19.67 2.32 -0.43
C LEU A 148 18.83 1.51 0.56
N SER A 149 18.23 2.19 1.54
CA SER A 149 17.31 1.57 2.50
C SER A 149 16.11 0.94 1.78
N GLN A 150 15.54 1.62 0.78
CA GLN A 150 14.43 1.04 0.00
C GLN A 150 14.86 -0.21 -0.77
N LYS A 151 16.03 -0.22 -1.41
CA LYS A 151 16.54 -1.35 -2.19
C LYS A 151 16.92 -2.57 -1.34
N THR A 152 17.25 -2.37 -0.07
CA THR A 152 17.77 -3.43 0.81
C THR A 152 16.81 -3.87 1.89
N SER A 153 15.74 -3.11 2.16
CA SER A 153 14.81 -3.37 3.24
C SER A 153 13.96 -4.62 3.00
N LYS A 154 14.06 -5.58 3.90
CA LYS A 154 13.17 -6.74 3.93
C LYS A 154 11.73 -6.38 4.30
N ASP A 155 11.54 -5.32 5.09
CA ASP A 155 10.22 -4.81 5.46
C ASP A 155 9.46 -4.32 4.22
N ILE A 156 10.11 -3.57 3.32
CA ILE A 156 9.52 -3.16 2.05
C ILE A 156 9.27 -4.38 1.14
N GLN A 157 10.25 -5.26 0.99
CA GLN A 157 10.18 -6.42 0.12
C GLN A 157 9.11 -7.44 0.56
N SER A 158 8.80 -7.53 1.86
CA SER A 158 7.78 -8.43 2.38
C SER A 158 6.35 -8.09 1.94
N GLY A 159 6.12 -6.89 1.41
CA GLY A 159 4.84 -6.46 0.87
C GLY A 159 4.69 -6.61 -0.65
N PHE A 160 5.68 -7.18 -1.34
CA PHE A 160 5.73 -7.22 -2.81
C PHE A 160 4.50 -7.88 -3.45
N VAL A 161 4.04 -9.02 -2.93
CA VAL A 161 2.87 -9.70 -3.50
C VAL A 161 1.61 -8.86 -3.35
N ALA A 162 1.48 -8.10 -2.26
CA ALA A 162 0.36 -7.17 -2.10
C ALA A 162 0.46 -5.99 -3.08
N ASP A 163 1.67 -5.44 -3.30
CA ASP A 163 1.90 -4.40 -4.29
C ASP A 163 1.52 -4.88 -5.70
N ALA A 164 1.94 -6.09 -6.07
CA ALA A 164 1.60 -6.73 -7.33
C ALA A 164 0.09 -7.04 -7.43
N PHE A 165 -0.52 -7.58 -6.37
CA PHE A 165 -1.94 -7.87 -6.29
C PHE A 165 -2.81 -6.65 -6.53
N LEU A 166 -2.40 -5.50 -5.98
CA LEU A 166 -3.04 -4.20 -6.17
C LEU A 166 -2.64 -3.50 -7.48
N ALA A 167 -1.76 -4.10 -8.29
CA ALA A 167 -1.15 -3.47 -9.46
C ALA A 167 -0.55 -2.09 -9.14
N ASN A 168 0.03 -1.92 -7.96
CA ASN A 168 0.66 -0.67 -7.55
C ASN A 168 2.07 -0.55 -8.14
N TRP A 169 2.16 -0.23 -9.43
CA TRP A 169 3.44 -0.14 -10.14
C TRP A 169 4.30 1.02 -9.67
N ASP A 170 3.68 2.00 -9.03
CA ASP A 170 4.32 3.23 -8.56
C ASP A 170 4.60 3.20 -7.04
N VAL A 171 4.61 2.01 -6.45
CA VAL A 171 4.73 1.84 -4.99
C VAL A 171 5.97 2.50 -4.39
N VAL A 172 7.07 2.59 -5.13
CA VAL A 172 8.30 3.28 -4.67
C VAL A 172 8.45 4.68 -5.25
N GLY A 173 7.60 5.08 -6.20
CA GLY A 173 7.70 6.32 -6.95
C GLY A 173 8.80 6.30 -8.04
N LEU A 174 8.70 7.23 -8.99
CA LEU A 174 9.69 7.34 -10.08
C LEU A 174 11.06 7.79 -9.58
N VAL A 175 11.10 8.51 -8.48
CA VAL A 175 12.30 9.05 -7.82
C VAL A 175 12.44 8.56 -6.38
N TYR A 176 11.82 7.42 -6.06
CA TYR A 176 11.82 6.78 -4.74
C TYR A 176 11.13 7.62 -3.65
N ASP A 177 10.09 8.35 -4.00
CA ASP A 177 9.40 9.31 -3.14
C ASP A 177 8.07 8.79 -2.53
N ASN A 178 7.65 7.55 -2.86
CA ASN A 178 6.42 6.96 -2.34
C ASN A 178 6.61 6.02 -1.14
N ILE A 179 7.83 5.96 -0.59
CA ILE A 179 8.12 5.26 0.66
C ILE A 179 8.68 6.26 1.68
N VAL A 180 8.04 6.33 2.83
CA VAL A 180 8.55 7.09 3.96
C VAL A 180 8.99 6.15 5.08
N GLN A 181 10.03 6.54 5.81
CA GLN A 181 10.54 5.83 6.97
C GLN A 181 10.12 6.56 8.24
N SER A 182 9.60 5.81 9.19
CA SER A 182 9.27 6.24 10.54
C SER A 182 10.05 5.41 11.56
N ASP A 183 9.97 5.73 12.85
CA ASP A 183 10.63 4.98 13.92
C ASP A 183 10.20 3.51 13.97
N ASP A 184 8.98 3.20 13.52
CA ASP A 184 8.42 1.85 13.54
C ASP A 184 8.50 1.11 12.18
N GLY A 185 9.08 1.71 11.13
CA GLY A 185 9.35 1.06 9.84
C GLY A 185 8.99 1.91 8.62
N PHE A 186 8.78 1.23 7.49
CA PHE A 186 8.54 1.87 6.19
C PHE A 186 7.06 1.89 5.84
N TYR A 187 6.56 3.04 5.41
CA TYR A 187 5.17 3.23 5.01
C TYR A 187 5.05 3.52 3.52
N ARG A 188 4.13 2.83 2.85
CA ARG A 188 3.68 3.16 1.50
C ARG A 188 2.76 4.36 1.55
N ILE A 189 3.05 5.36 0.73
CA ILE A 189 2.23 6.56 0.55
C ILE A 189 1.84 6.70 -0.92
N ASP A 190 0.88 7.57 -1.22
CA ASP A 190 0.45 7.89 -2.60
C ASP A 190 0.04 6.66 -3.43
N ASN A 191 -0.89 5.86 -2.89
CA ASN A 191 -1.34 4.62 -3.51
C ASN A 191 -2.45 4.83 -4.58
N GLY A 192 -2.68 6.08 -5.04
CA GLY A 192 -3.70 6.42 -6.04
C GLY A 192 -3.44 5.87 -7.45
N GLY A 193 -2.24 5.31 -7.69
CA GLY A 193 -1.88 4.58 -8.91
C GLY A 193 -2.18 3.09 -8.86
N SER A 194 -2.98 2.61 -7.91
CA SER A 194 -3.34 1.19 -7.73
C SER A 194 -4.59 0.78 -8.52
N LEU A 195 -4.84 -0.52 -8.58
CA LEU A 195 -6.04 -1.13 -9.15
C LEU A 195 -6.23 -0.75 -10.64
N ILE A 196 -7.36 -0.15 -10.96
CA ILE A 196 -7.75 0.23 -12.32
C ILE A 196 -7.18 1.58 -12.78
N PHE A 197 -6.48 2.32 -11.91
CA PHE A 197 -5.95 3.65 -12.22
C PHE A 197 -4.42 3.68 -12.31
N ARG A 198 -3.91 4.53 -13.22
CA ARG A 198 -2.51 4.95 -13.22
C ARG A 198 -2.30 6.08 -12.21
N ALA A 199 -1.06 6.35 -11.80
CA ALA A 199 -0.73 7.41 -10.85
C ALA A 199 -1.31 8.78 -11.24
N GLN A 200 -1.40 9.10 -12.54
CA GLN A 200 -1.95 10.35 -13.06
C GLN A 200 -3.44 10.24 -13.46
N GLY A 201 -4.18 9.26 -12.95
CA GLY A 201 -5.63 9.13 -13.16
C GLY A 201 -6.05 8.42 -14.44
N GLY A 202 -5.13 8.08 -15.34
CA GLY A 202 -5.48 7.33 -16.55
C GLY A 202 -5.91 5.90 -16.23
N ASP A 203 -6.79 5.34 -17.07
CA ASP A 203 -7.27 3.97 -16.94
C ASP A 203 -6.15 2.94 -17.13
N LYS A 204 -6.26 1.83 -16.43
CA LYS A 204 -5.28 0.73 -16.44
C LYS A 204 -5.98 -0.62 -16.55
N ALA A 205 -5.42 -1.52 -17.35
CA ALA A 205 -5.85 -2.90 -17.36
C ALA A 205 -5.61 -3.55 -15.99
N TYR A 206 -6.64 -4.18 -15.45
CA TYR A 206 -6.60 -4.88 -14.17
C TYR A 206 -7.27 -6.24 -14.34
N SER A 207 -6.48 -7.23 -14.84
CA SER A 207 -6.97 -8.57 -15.14
C SER A 207 -7.36 -9.33 -13.87
N PRO A 208 -8.52 -9.99 -13.83
CA PRO A 208 -8.87 -10.90 -12.74
C PRO A 208 -8.15 -12.26 -12.83
N ASP A 209 -7.69 -12.66 -14.02
CA ASP A 209 -7.23 -14.03 -14.29
C ASP A 209 -5.71 -14.18 -14.14
N SER A 210 -4.99 -13.09 -13.89
CA SER A 210 -3.52 -13.09 -13.81
C SER A 210 -3.00 -11.90 -13.04
N ILE A 211 -1.77 -12.03 -12.52
CA ILE A 211 -1.03 -10.96 -11.84
C ILE A 211 0.33 -10.78 -12.55
N PRO A 212 0.36 -10.17 -13.75
CA PRO A 212 1.61 -9.99 -14.48
C PRO A 212 2.60 -9.09 -13.75
N GLU A 213 2.15 -8.35 -12.75
CA GLU A 213 2.96 -7.52 -11.87
C GLU A 213 3.97 -8.32 -11.06
N LEU A 214 3.69 -9.59 -10.75
CA LEU A 214 4.64 -10.48 -10.07
C LEU A 214 5.96 -10.63 -10.85
N GLU A 215 5.92 -10.50 -12.17
CA GLU A 215 7.11 -10.51 -13.02
C GLU A 215 7.54 -9.11 -13.42
N THR A 216 6.62 -8.27 -13.90
CA THR A 216 6.96 -6.99 -14.52
C THR A 216 7.48 -5.95 -13.54
N MET A 217 7.08 -6.02 -12.26
CA MET A 217 7.60 -5.14 -11.22
C MET A 217 8.99 -5.54 -10.70
N ARG A 218 9.49 -6.71 -11.11
CA ARG A 218 10.86 -7.17 -10.80
C ARG A 218 11.88 -6.90 -11.90
N VAL A 219 11.44 -6.36 -13.05
CA VAL A 219 12.33 -6.09 -14.19
C VAL A 219 13.27 -4.94 -13.86
N PRO A 220 14.61 -5.15 -13.93
CA PRO A 220 15.60 -4.10 -13.67
C PRO A 220 15.45 -2.89 -14.60
N GLY A 221 15.99 -1.75 -14.16
CA GLY A 221 15.95 -0.49 -14.93
C GLY A 221 14.73 0.39 -14.64
N ARG A 222 13.93 0.01 -13.65
CA ARG A 222 12.87 0.84 -13.06
C ARG A 222 13.01 0.82 -11.55
N PRO A 223 12.59 1.87 -10.82
CA PRO A 223 12.72 1.92 -9.36
C PRO A 223 12.12 0.68 -8.66
N THR A 224 10.93 0.25 -9.04
CA THR A 224 10.30 -0.98 -8.51
C THR A 224 11.16 -2.22 -8.77
N GLY A 225 11.70 -2.38 -9.99
CA GLY A 225 12.58 -3.49 -10.33
C GLY A 225 13.88 -3.48 -9.53
N GLU A 226 14.43 -2.32 -9.23
CA GLU A 226 15.62 -2.18 -8.40
C GLU A 226 15.39 -2.62 -6.94
N VAL A 227 14.16 -2.42 -6.42
CA VAL A 227 13.78 -2.83 -5.06
C VAL A 227 13.41 -4.32 -5.00
N PHE A 228 12.74 -4.85 -6.04
CA PHE A 228 12.11 -6.16 -5.98
C PHE A 228 12.77 -7.25 -6.84
N ALA A 229 13.81 -6.93 -7.65
CA ALA A 229 14.46 -7.89 -8.55
C ALA A 229 14.97 -9.16 -7.86
N ASN A 230 15.36 -9.07 -6.59
CA ASN A 230 15.97 -10.17 -5.84
C ASN A 230 14.98 -10.99 -5.00
N ILE A 231 13.68 -10.75 -5.13
CA ILE A 231 12.66 -11.56 -4.43
C ILE A 231 12.57 -12.91 -5.12
N THR A 232 12.74 -13.98 -4.33
CA THR A 232 12.70 -15.36 -4.84
C THR A 232 11.27 -15.84 -5.05
N GLU A 233 11.07 -16.87 -5.90
CA GLU A 233 9.78 -17.51 -6.08
C GLU A 233 9.24 -18.15 -4.79
N GLU A 234 10.14 -18.67 -3.95
CA GLU A 234 9.78 -19.18 -2.63
C GLU A 234 9.18 -18.08 -1.74
N GLU A 235 9.80 -16.89 -1.73
CA GLU A 235 9.31 -15.74 -0.96
C GLU A 235 7.97 -15.21 -1.51
N ILE A 236 7.81 -15.21 -2.85
CA ILE A 236 6.52 -14.88 -3.49
C ILE A 236 5.44 -15.87 -3.05
N GLY A 237 5.73 -17.17 -3.09
CA GLY A 237 4.79 -18.20 -2.63
C GLY A 237 4.40 -18.05 -1.17
N ARG A 238 5.36 -17.72 -0.29
CA ARG A 238 5.10 -17.45 1.12
C ARG A 238 4.17 -16.24 1.31
N GLN A 239 4.48 -15.11 0.66
CA GLN A 239 3.66 -13.90 0.72
C GLN A 239 2.26 -14.11 0.12
N ALA A 240 2.15 -14.89 -0.96
CA ALA A 240 0.87 -15.22 -1.58
C ALA A 240 -0.03 -16.02 -0.62
N ARG A 241 0.52 -17.04 0.06
CA ARG A 241 -0.23 -17.80 1.07
C ARG A 241 -0.67 -16.93 2.23
N GLU A 242 0.18 -16.04 2.73
CA GLU A 242 -0.20 -15.08 3.78
C GLU A 242 -1.34 -14.15 3.33
N LEU A 243 -1.30 -13.68 2.07
CA LEU A 243 -2.38 -12.86 1.50
C LEU A 243 -3.70 -13.66 1.44
N ILE A 244 -3.65 -14.89 0.92
CA ILE A 244 -4.83 -15.78 0.84
C ILE A 244 -5.45 -16.00 2.21
N ASP A 245 -4.62 -16.17 3.25
CA ASP A 245 -5.08 -16.40 4.61
C ASP A 245 -5.70 -15.17 5.25
N LYS A 246 -5.09 -14.02 5.10
CA LYS A 246 -5.50 -12.77 5.76
C LYS A 246 -6.63 -12.04 5.04
N LEU A 247 -6.74 -12.17 3.71
CA LEU A 247 -7.70 -11.44 2.88
C LEU A 247 -8.72 -12.41 2.28
N LYS A 248 -9.84 -12.59 2.95
CA LYS A 248 -10.92 -13.48 2.49
C LYS A 248 -11.83 -12.76 1.47
N PRO A 249 -12.62 -13.49 0.64
CA PRO A 249 -13.53 -12.87 -0.32
C PRO A 249 -14.51 -11.89 0.30
N ASP A 250 -15.05 -12.19 1.50
CA ASP A 250 -15.96 -11.32 2.22
C ASP A 250 -15.25 -10.01 2.67
N ASP A 251 -13.98 -10.08 3.08
CA ASP A 251 -13.19 -8.89 3.41
C ASP A 251 -13.01 -7.98 2.19
N ILE A 252 -12.72 -8.55 1.02
CA ILE A 252 -12.59 -7.82 -0.24
C ILE A 252 -13.90 -7.10 -0.57
N THR A 253 -15.02 -7.83 -0.48
CA THR A 253 -16.35 -7.27 -0.77
C THR A 253 -16.65 -6.12 0.19
N ALA A 254 -16.45 -6.31 1.49
CA ALA A 254 -16.67 -5.27 2.49
C ALA A 254 -15.82 -4.02 2.25
N ILE A 255 -14.51 -4.19 1.97
CA ILE A 255 -13.58 -3.08 1.68
C ILE A 255 -14.05 -2.28 0.45
N VAL A 256 -14.46 -2.97 -0.62
CA VAL A 256 -14.96 -2.30 -1.84
C VAL A 256 -16.28 -1.59 -1.59
N ASP A 257 -17.20 -2.18 -0.82
CA ASP A 257 -18.47 -1.56 -0.48
C ASP A 257 -18.31 -0.31 0.40
N GLU A 258 -17.36 -0.33 1.34
CA GLU A 258 -17.03 0.82 2.18
C GLU A 258 -16.34 1.98 1.43
N SER A 259 -15.77 1.71 0.26
CA SER A 259 -15.02 2.71 -0.51
C SER A 259 -15.88 3.75 -1.21
N GLY A 260 -17.20 3.54 -1.31
CA GLY A 260 -18.08 4.40 -2.10
C GLY A 260 -17.98 4.22 -3.62
N LEU A 261 -17.14 3.31 -4.12
CA LEU A 261 -17.10 2.95 -5.54
C LEU A 261 -18.49 2.48 -6.02
N THR A 262 -18.89 2.93 -7.20
CA THR A 262 -20.19 2.56 -7.79
C THR A 262 -20.05 2.19 -9.27
N GLY A 263 -21.11 1.61 -9.83
CA GLY A 263 -21.20 1.30 -11.26
C GLY A 263 -20.05 0.43 -11.77
N GLU A 264 -19.58 0.73 -12.97
CA GLU A 264 -18.56 -0.07 -13.68
C GLU A 264 -17.23 -0.11 -12.92
N ASP A 265 -16.78 0.98 -12.30
CA ASP A 265 -15.53 1.00 -11.55
C ASP A 265 -15.56 0.08 -10.34
N ARG A 266 -16.68 0.05 -9.61
CA ARG A 266 -16.87 -0.90 -8.50
C ARG A 266 -16.81 -2.35 -8.99
N ASP A 267 -17.51 -2.65 -10.07
CA ASP A 267 -17.56 -4.02 -10.60
C ASP A 267 -16.19 -4.47 -11.12
N ARG A 268 -15.45 -3.60 -11.79
CA ARG A 268 -14.07 -3.85 -12.25
C ARG A 268 -13.11 -4.11 -11.08
N VAL A 269 -13.16 -3.26 -10.05
CA VAL A 269 -12.29 -3.40 -8.86
C VAL A 269 -12.62 -4.68 -8.10
N LEU A 270 -13.89 -4.93 -7.82
CA LEU A 270 -14.33 -6.12 -7.09
C LEU A 270 -13.98 -7.41 -7.84
N THR A 271 -14.35 -7.49 -9.12
CA THR A 271 -14.05 -8.65 -9.96
C THR A 271 -12.55 -8.88 -10.08
N GLY A 272 -11.78 -7.79 -10.26
CA GLY A 272 -10.33 -7.86 -10.35
C GLY A 272 -9.69 -8.40 -9.07
N LEU A 273 -10.07 -7.89 -7.90
CA LEU A 273 -9.54 -8.34 -6.61
C LEU A 273 -9.91 -9.80 -6.32
N LEU A 274 -11.17 -10.18 -6.50
CA LEU A 274 -11.62 -11.56 -6.28
C LEU A 274 -10.93 -12.54 -7.23
N GLY A 275 -10.85 -12.20 -8.52
CA GLY A 275 -10.22 -13.06 -9.52
C GLY A 275 -8.70 -13.19 -9.30
N ARG A 276 -8.00 -12.10 -8.96
CA ARG A 276 -6.56 -12.15 -8.61
C ARG A 276 -6.32 -12.98 -7.35
N ARG A 277 -7.22 -12.90 -6.36
CA ARG A 277 -7.12 -13.78 -5.18
C ARG A 277 -7.29 -15.25 -5.58
N GLU A 278 -8.26 -15.56 -6.44
CA GLU A 278 -8.45 -16.91 -6.95
C GLU A 278 -7.23 -17.41 -7.75
N TYR A 279 -6.62 -16.54 -8.57
CA TYR A 279 -5.36 -16.83 -9.25
C TYR A 279 -4.25 -17.21 -8.26
N LEU A 280 -4.10 -16.46 -7.15
CA LEU A 280 -3.12 -16.79 -6.12
C LEU A 280 -3.43 -18.13 -5.44
N VAL A 281 -4.69 -18.43 -5.15
CA VAL A 281 -5.11 -19.72 -4.58
C VAL A 281 -4.74 -20.85 -5.51
N LYS A 282 -4.98 -20.74 -6.81
CA LYS A 282 -4.66 -21.76 -7.80
C LYS A 282 -3.16 -21.94 -7.99
N THR A 283 -2.38 -20.87 -7.86
CA THR A 283 -0.94 -20.89 -8.17
C THR A 283 -0.07 -21.23 -6.96
N TYR A 284 -0.46 -20.74 -5.77
CA TYR A 284 0.37 -20.78 -4.56
C TYR A 284 -0.36 -21.34 -3.34
N GLY A 285 -1.67 -21.62 -3.45
CA GLY A 285 -2.40 -22.30 -2.39
C GLY A 285 -1.82 -23.70 -2.13
N GLU A 286 -1.97 -24.20 -0.92
CA GLU A 286 -1.60 -25.57 -0.64
C GLU A 286 -2.51 -26.48 -1.48
N PRO A 287 -1.96 -27.57 -2.09
CA PRO A 287 -2.79 -28.54 -2.75
C PRO A 287 -3.83 -29.07 -1.75
N GLU A 288 -5.08 -29.17 -2.18
CA GLU A 288 -6.11 -29.87 -1.38
C GLU A 288 -5.54 -31.20 -0.91
N PRO A 289 -5.67 -31.56 0.37
CA PRO A 289 -5.16 -32.80 0.87
C PRO A 289 -5.73 -33.94 -0.02
N ASN A 290 -4.86 -34.74 -0.60
CA ASN A 290 -5.26 -35.83 -1.44
C ASN A 290 -5.92 -36.89 -0.54
N ILE A 291 -7.25 -36.87 -0.45
CA ILE A 291 -8.06 -37.77 0.38
C ILE A 291 -7.69 -39.23 0.14
N GLU A 292 -7.26 -39.62 -1.08
CA GLU A 292 -6.80 -40.95 -1.39
C GLU A 292 -5.46 -41.26 -0.70
N GLU A 293 -4.56 -40.30 -0.61
CA GLU A 293 -3.25 -40.42 0.04
C GLU A 293 -3.37 -40.47 1.56
N GLU A 294 -4.20 -39.64 2.15
CA GLU A 294 -4.53 -39.68 3.59
C GLU A 294 -5.21 -41.02 3.97
N THR A 295 -6.14 -41.51 3.14
CA THR A 295 -6.82 -42.78 3.37
C THR A 295 -5.83 -43.92 3.25
N LEU A 296 -4.85 -43.84 2.33
CA LEU A 296 -3.80 -44.86 2.17
C LEU A 296 -2.85 -44.85 3.36
N ILE A 297 -2.43 -43.67 3.83
CA ILE A 297 -1.57 -43.52 5.01
C ILE A 297 -2.27 -44.09 6.25
N GLN A 298 -3.52 -43.74 6.49
CA GLN A 298 -4.30 -44.26 7.60
C GLN A 298 -4.50 -45.77 7.52
N SER A 299 -4.66 -46.33 6.32
CA SER A 299 -4.78 -47.76 6.14
C SER A 299 -3.45 -48.54 6.39
N LEU A 300 -2.32 -47.90 6.09
CA LEU A 300 -0.99 -48.47 6.37
C LEU A 300 -0.66 -48.37 7.87
N GLU A 301 -0.96 -47.26 8.51
CA GLU A 301 -0.77 -47.09 9.96
C GLU A 301 -1.65 -48.05 10.78
N SER A 302 -2.87 -48.34 10.33
CA SER A 302 -3.74 -49.32 10.99
C SER A 302 -3.29 -50.76 10.79
N ALA A 303 -2.65 -51.11 9.65
CA ALA A 303 -2.12 -52.41 9.40
C ALA A 303 -0.88 -52.76 10.25
N ASP A 304 -0.04 -51.78 10.58
CA ASP A 304 1.13 -51.93 11.46
C ASP A 304 0.78 -52.13 12.92
N GLN A 305 -0.49 -51.88 13.34
CA GLN A 305 -0.94 -52.06 14.73
C GLN A 305 -1.61 -53.41 15.00
N GLU A 306 -1.79 -54.26 14.01
CA GLU A 306 -2.47 -55.54 14.14
C GLU A 306 -1.53 -56.77 14.18
N ASP A 307 -0.19 -56.63 14.29
CA ASP A 307 0.70 -57.76 14.44
C ASP A 307 1.13 -57.97 15.91
N PRO A 308 0.69 -59.01 16.61
CA PRO A 308 0.97 -59.28 18.01
C PRO A 308 2.31 -59.96 18.27
#